data_a932844da22eaacd411d47335adb9677
#
_entry.id   a932844da22eaacd411d47335adb9677
#
_cell.length_a   1.000
_cell.length_b   1.000
_cell.length_c   1.000
_cell.angle_alpha   90.00
_cell.angle_beta   90.00
_cell.angle_gamma   90.00
#
_symmetry.space_group_name_H-M   'P 1'
#
loop_
_entity.id
_entity.type
_entity.pdbx_description
1 polymer ?
#
loop_
_entity_poly.entity_id
_entity_poly.type
_entity_poly.pdbx_seq_one_letter_code
_entity_poly.pdbx_strand_id
1 'polypeptide(L)'
;TLVVAALRTPAPRLNPAEPGQTRIAAYARHDYYTELKAGLEAIAEELRQAGWQARVVADDNALVDRAAAVRAGLGWYGKNANVLLPGRGSWFVLGSVVTDAPLPVNQELVPDGCGTCDQCITGCPTGAIVKPGVVDARRCIAWLVQAPGPIPIEFREAMGDRIYGCDECQEVCPVGRPERTSEGKSDPTADLDALAILNATDQELLDSYGRWYIAERDPKYLRRNALVVLGNSPGENAQIDQCLEYYRDHYDPLLCEHAQWAINKRATL
;
A
#
# COMPACT_ATOMS: atom_id res chain seq x y z
N THR A 1 25.15 -5.01 -14.68
CA THR A 1 25.08 -4.14 -13.47
C THR A 1 23.65 -3.69 -13.24
N LEU A 2 23.29 -3.38 -11.99
CA LEU A 2 22.03 -2.72 -11.61
C LEU A 2 22.35 -1.38 -10.96
N VAL A 3 21.70 -0.31 -11.41
CA VAL A 3 21.62 0.97 -10.70
C VAL A 3 20.26 1.00 -10.02
N VAL A 4 20.22 1.01 -8.69
CA VAL A 4 18.99 0.91 -7.91
C VAL A 4 18.68 2.26 -7.28
N ALA A 5 17.43 2.70 -7.41
CA ALA A 5 16.95 3.95 -6.83
C ALA A 5 15.73 3.73 -5.91
N ALA A 6 15.58 4.64 -4.96
CA ALA A 6 14.43 4.74 -4.07
C ALA A 6 13.85 6.15 -4.15
N LEU A 7 12.58 6.27 -4.52
CA LEU A 7 11.84 7.52 -4.50
C LEU A 7 10.97 7.57 -3.25
N ARG A 8 11.11 8.64 -2.47
CA ARG A 8 10.39 8.80 -1.20
C ARG A 8 8.90 9.03 -1.42
N THR A 9 8.08 8.35 -0.63
CA THR A 9 6.66 8.63 -0.48
C THR A 9 6.41 9.53 0.74
N PRO A 10 5.29 10.26 0.83
CA PRO A 10 4.99 11.09 1.99
C PRO A 10 4.85 10.25 3.26
N ALA A 11 5.03 10.91 4.40
CA ALA A 11 4.78 10.29 5.69
C ALA A 11 3.29 9.91 5.83
N PRO A 12 2.97 8.86 6.61
CA PRO A 12 1.59 8.45 6.82
C PRO A 12 0.82 9.52 7.61
N ARG A 13 -0.49 9.52 7.44
CA ARG A 13 -1.38 10.21 8.36
C ARG A 13 -1.42 9.43 9.69
N LEU A 14 -1.22 10.12 10.80
CA LEU A 14 -1.20 9.50 12.14
C LEU A 14 -2.59 9.37 12.77
N ASN A 15 -3.56 10.19 12.33
CA ASN A 15 -4.90 10.17 12.87
C ASN A 15 -5.79 9.19 12.09
N PRO A 16 -6.72 8.49 12.77
CA PRO A 16 -7.77 7.74 12.11
C PRO A 16 -8.54 8.64 11.13
N ALA A 17 -9.09 8.05 10.08
CA ALA A 17 -10.00 8.76 9.20
C ALA A 17 -11.29 9.14 9.94
N GLU A 18 -11.92 10.26 9.56
CA GLU A 18 -13.25 10.61 10.05
C GLU A 18 -14.28 9.54 9.61
N PRO A 19 -15.40 9.38 10.34
CA PRO A 19 -16.43 8.42 9.95
C PRO A 19 -16.87 8.58 8.50
N GLY A 20 -16.85 7.49 7.75
CA GLY A 20 -17.13 7.47 6.31
C GLY A 20 -15.95 7.81 5.41
N GLN A 21 -14.85 8.33 5.97
CA GLN A 21 -13.61 8.54 5.23
C GLN A 21 -12.73 7.28 5.26
N THR A 22 -11.91 7.12 4.22
CA THR A 22 -11.02 5.96 4.07
C THR A 22 -9.56 6.38 4.08
N ARG A 23 -8.66 5.49 4.49
CA ARG A 23 -7.21 5.68 4.37
C ARG A 23 -6.65 4.95 3.15
N ILE A 24 -5.74 5.64 2.45
CA ILE A 24 -4.92 5.09 1.39
C ILE A 24 -3.48 4.97 1.90
N ALA A 25 -2.84 3.82 1.65
CA ALA A 25 -1.42 3.65 1.94
C ALA A 25 -0.56 4.69 1.21
N ALA A 26 0.51 5.15 1.85
CA ALA A 26 1.32 6.27 1.37
C ALA A 26 1.81 6.07 -0.08
N TYR A 27 2.24 4.86 -0.45
CA TYR A 27 2.74 4.56 -1.77
C TYR A 27 1.67 4.66 -2.88
N ALA A 28 0.37 4.61 -2.54
CA ALA A 28 -0.73 4.58 -3.48
C ALA A 28 -1.42 5.94 -3.68
N ARG A 29 -1.04 6.98 -2.92
CA ARG A 29 -1.67 8.31 -2.98
C ARG A 29 -1.39 9.03 -4.30
N HIS A 30 -0.17 8.91 -4.81
CA HIS A 30 0.26 9.46 -6.09
C HIS A 30 0.88 8.39 -6.98
N ASP A 31 1.08 8.72 -8.24
CA ASP A 31 1.80 7.85 -9.19
C ASP A 31 3.32 8.07 -9.06
N TYR A 32 3.87 7.61 -7.94
CA TYR A 32 5.32 7.67 -7.69
C TYR A 32 6.13 6.83 -8.68
N TYR A 33 5.53 5.79 -9.26
CA TYR A 33 6.23 4.95 -10.22
C TYR A 33 6.46 5.66 -11.54
N THR A 34 5.55 6.51 -12.01
CA THR A 34 5.78 7.34 -13.20
C THR A 34 6.94 8.32 -12.96
N GLU A 35 6.99 8.96 -11.80
CA GLU A 35 8.09 9.87 -11.44
C GLU A 35 9.43 9.11 -11.30
N LEU A 36 9.44 7.98 -10.60
CA LEU A 36 10.63 7.14 -10.45
C LEU A 36 11.14 6.64 -11.80
N LYS A 37 10.25 6.16 -12.67
CA LYS A 37 10.61 5.68 -14.01
C LYS A 37 11.19 6.79 -14.87
N ALA A 38 10.65 8.02 -14.79
CA ALA A 38 11.21 9.17 -15.50
C ALA A 38 12.64 9.50 -15.05
N GLY A 39 12.90 9.48 -13.75
CA GLY A 39 14.26 9.68 -13.22
C GLY A 39 15.24 8.57 -13.61
N LEU A 40 14.79 7.32 -13.59
CA LEU A 40 15.60 6.17 -14.03
C LEU A 40 15.84 6.18 -15.55
N GLU A 41 14.87 6.65 -16.34
CA GLU A 41 15.01 6.74 -17.80
C GLU A 41 16.06 7.78 -18.20
N ALA A 42 16.18 8.89 -17.46
CA ALA A 42 17.25 9.85 -17.68
C ALA A 42 18.64 9.19 -17.52
N ILE A 43 18.82 8.37 -16.48
CA ILE A 43 20.06 7.61 -16.27
C ILE A 43 20.28 6.58 -17.41
N ALA A 44 19.21 5.87 -17.80
CA ALA A 44 19.29 4.87 -18.85
C ALA A 44 19.65 5.49 -20.19
N GLU A 45 19.15 6.69 -20.48
CA GLU A 45 19.47 7.42 -21.72
C GLU A 45 20.94 7.85 -21.76
N GLU A 46 21.51 8.36 -20.67
CA GLU A 46 22.95 8.67 -20.61
C GLU A 46 23.82 7.43 -20.86
N LEU A 47 23.44 6.29 -20.29
CA LEU A 47 24.16 5.03 -20.53
C LEU A 47 24.07 4.59 -21.99
N ARG A 48 22.90 4.73 -22.64
CA ARG A 48 22.72 4.42 -24.07
C ARG A 48 23.54 5.35 -24.96
N GLN A 49 23.59 6.65 -24.65
CA GLN A 49 24.42 7.62 -25.38
C GLN A 49 25.92 7.31 -25.25
N ALA A 50 26.33 6.72 -24.11
CA ALA A 50 27.69 6.21 -23.91
C ALA A 50 27.95 4.86 -24.61
N GLY A 51 26.99 4.30 -25.33
CA GLY A 51 27.12 3.07 -26.11
C GLY A 51 26.76 1.79 -25.37
N TRP A 52 26.18 1.88 -24.16
CA TRP A 52 25.76 0.72 -23.37
C TRP A 52 24.28 0.40 -23.57
N GLN A 53 23.89 -0.85 -23.33
CA GLN A 53 22.48 -1.21 -23.21
C GLN A 53 21.97 -0.80 -21.83
N ALA A 54 20.75 -0.25 -21.77
CA ALA A 54 20.12 0.11 -20.51
C ALA A 54 18.59 -0.01 -20.61
N ARG A 55 17.98 -0.62 -19.59
CA ARG A 55 16.53 -0.81 -19.48
C ARG A 55 16.06 -0.45 -18.06
N VAL A 56 15.02 0.37 -17.96
CA VAL A 56 14.33 0.67 -16.70
C VAL A 56 13.41 -0.49 -16.31
N VAL A 57 13.48 -0.89 -15.05
CA VAL A 57 12.65 -1.93 -14.42
C VAL A 57 12.16 -1.37 -13.10
N ALA A 58 10.85 -1.19 -12.95
CA ALA A 58 10.23 -0.75 -11.71
C ALA A 58 8.78 -1.23 -11.68
N ASP A 59 8.36 -1.87 -10.59
CA ASP A 59 7.07 -2.54 -10.46
C ASP A 59 6.85 -3.55 -11.61
N ASP A 60 7.85 -4.39 -11.84
CA ASP A 60 7.91 -5.36 -12.92
C ASP A 60 8.34 -6.72 -12.35
N ASN A 61 7.66 -7.79 -12.77
CA ASN A 61 7.94 -9.16 -12.32
C ASN A 61 9.32 -9.70 -12.76
N ALA A 62 10.02 -8.99 -13.65
CA ALA A 62 11.36 -9.39 -14.13
C ALA A 62 12.44 -9.25 -13.03
N LEU A 63 12.20 -8.43 -12.00
CA LEU A 63 13.17 -8.17 -10.92
C LEU A 63 12.49 -8.16 -9.56
N VAL A 64 13.16 -8.71 -8.56
CA VAL A 64 12.77 -8.56 -7.14
C VAL A 64 13.39 -7.27 -6.61
N ASP A 65 12.69 -6.13 -6.74
CA ASP A 65 13.19 -4.79 -6.40
C ASP A 65 13.81 -4.71 -5.01
N ARG A 66 13.17 -5.34 -4.01
CA ARG A 66 13.68 -5.35 -2.63
C ARG A 66 15.02 -6.07 -2.51
N ALA A 67 15.19 -7.19 -3.21
CA ALA A 67 16.46 -7.92 -3.22
C ALA A 67 17.56 -7.10 -3.91
N ALA A 68 17.22 -6.44 -5.01
CA ALA A 68 18.13 -5.54 -5.73
C ALA A 68 18.58 -4.38 -4.81
N ALA A 69 17.66 -3.74 -4.10
CA ALA A 69 17.95 -2.64 -3.19
C ALA A 69 18.89 -3.04 -2.04
N VAL A 70 18.65 -4.20 -1.42
CA VAL A 70 19.54 -4.71 -0.35
C VAL A 70 20.93 -5.04 -0.89
N ARG A 71 21.02 -5.70 -2.05
CA ARG A 71 22.30 -6.02 -2.69
C ARG A 71 23.07 -4.79 -3.16
N ALA A 72 22.36 -3.74 -3.53
CA ALA A 72 22.94 -2.44 -3.88
C ALA A 72 23.40 -1.63 -2.64
N GLY A 73 23.16 -2.12 -1.42
CA GLY A 73 23.56 -1.43 -0.19
C GLY A 73 22.67 -0.25 0.19
N LEU A 74 21.42 -0.18 -0.29
CA LEU A 74 20.50 0.89 0.09
C LEU A 74 19.98 0.71 1.53
N GLY A 75 19.85 -0.52 1.98
CA GLY A 75 19.30 -0.85 3.29
C GLY A 75 19.29 -2.35 3.57
N TRP A 76 18.50 -2.76 4.55
CA TRP A 76 18.35 -4.17 4.94
C TRP A 76 16.90 -4.62 4.86
N TYR A 77 16.67 -5.93 4.79
CA TYR A 77 15.34 -6.49 4.96
C TYR A 77 14.89 -6.35 6.41
N GLY A 78 13.83 -5.58 6.63
CA GLY A 78 13.18 -5.49 7.93
C GLY A 78 12.39 -6.76 8.28
N LYS A 79 12.07 -6.90 9.57
CA LYS A 79 11.20 -7.99 10.05
C LYS A 79 9.79 -7.94 9.46
N ASN A 80 9.36 -6.77 8.95
CA ASN A 80 8.11 -6.58 8.19
C ASN A 80 8.23 -6.93 6.70
N ALA A 81 9.34 -7.52 6.26
CA ALA A 81 9.66 -7.87 4.88
C ALA A 81 9.77 -6.69 3.90
N ASN A 82 9.76 -5.43 4.38
CA ASN A 82 10.14 -4.26 3.59
C ASN A 82 11.65 -4.02 3.65
N VAL A 83 12.18 -3.26 2.70
CA VAL A 83 13.53 -2.71 2.81
C VAL A 83 13.47 -1.48 3.71
N LEU A 84 14.40 -1.40 4.66
CA LEU A 84 14.55 -0.27 5.55
C LEU A 84 15.85 0.47 5.21
N LEU A 85 15.74 1.77 4.88
CA LEU A 85 16.89 2.64 4.72
C LEU A 85 17.30 3.19 6.09
N PRO A 86 18.61 3.28 6.41
CA PRO A 86 19.09 3.83 7.68
C PRO A 86 18.48 5.21 7.97
N GLY A 87 17.82 5.35 9.13
CA GLY A 87 17.18 6.59 9.58
C GLY A 87 15.96 7.07 8.78
N ARG A 88 15.55 6.36 7.73
CA ARG A 88 14.44 6.77 6.85
C ARG A 88 13.27 5.78 6.80
N GLY A 89 13.44 4.56 7.35
CA GLY A 89 12.39 3.54 7.32
C GLY A 89 12.16 2.97 5.93
N SER A 90 10.90 2.67 5.61
CA SER A 90 10.49 2.04 4.35
C SER A 90 9.53 2.89 3.50
N TRP A 91 9.50 4.22 3.71
CA TRP A 91 8.62 5.18 3.03
C TRP A 91 9.16 5.57 1.64
N PHE A 92 9.23 4.60 0.74
CA PHE A 92 9.69 4.80 -0.63
C PHE A 92 9.21 3.67 -1.56
N VAL A 93 9.21 3.97 -2.86
CA VAL A 93 9.09 2.99 -3.95
C VAL A 93 10.47 2.74 -4.56
N LEU A 94 10.65 1.55 -5.13
CA LEU A 94 11.94 1.09 -5.66
C LEU A 94 11.86 0.89 -7.18
N GLY A 95 13.00 1.08 -7.83
CA GLY A 95 13.18 0.74 -9.22
C GLY A 95 14.66 0.66 -9.58
N SER A 96 14.96 0.16 -10.78
CA SER A 96 16.32 -0.09 -11.21
C SER A 96 16.54 0.20 -12.69
N VAL A 97 17.77 0.52 -13.06
CA VAL A 97 18.26 0.42 -14.44
C VAL A 97 19.13 -0.82 -14.53
N VAL A 98 18.78 -1.74 -15.42
CA VAL A 98 19.61 -2.89 -15.81
C VAL A 98 20.49 -2.45 -16.97
N THR A 99 21.82 -2.65 -16.85
CA THR A 99 22.79 -2.25 -17.90
C THR A 99 23.96 -3.22 -17.99
N ASP A 100 24.55 -3.32 -19.16
CA ASP A 100 25.81 -4.01 -19.40
C ASP A 100 27.04 -3.10 -19.15
N ALA A 101 26.85 -1.81 -18.86
CA ALA A 101 27.91 -0.91 -18.49
C ALA A 101 28.73 -1.43 -17.30
N PRO A 102 30.08 -1.34 -17.35
CA PRO A 102 30.96 -1.80 -16.28
C PRO A 102 31.05 -0.78 -15.13
N LEU A 103 29.91 -0.46 -14.52
CA LEU A 103 29.84 0.47 -13.40
C LEU A 103 30.46 -0.14 -12.12
N PRO A 104 31.08 0.68 -11.26
CA PRO A 104 31.53 0.25 -9.94
C PRO A 104 30.39 -0.38 -9.15
N VAL A 105 30.65 -1.51 -8.52
CA VAL A 105 29.66 -2.24 -7.74
C VAL A 105 29.89 -1.98 -6.25
N ASN A 106 28.86 -1.55 -5.53
CA ASN A 106 28.91 -1.50 -4.07
C ASN A 106 29.00 -2.93 -3.51
N GLN A 107 30.01 -3.18 -2.68
CA GLN A 107 30.24 -4.48 -2.04
C GLN A 107 29.81 -4.50 -0.57
N GLU A 108 29.52 -3.34 0.01
CA GLU A 108 29.13 -3.23 1.41
C GLU A 108 27.64 -3.34 1.58
N LEU A 109 27.21 -4.31 2.37
CA LEU A 109 25.80 -4.46 2.77
C LEU A 109 25.52 -3.62 4.02
N VAL A 110 24.34 -3.02 4.07
CA VAL A 110 23.88 -2.34 5.29
C VAL A 110 23.54 -3.41 6.34
N PRO A 111 24.12 -3.33 7.55
CA PRO A 111 23.82 -4.26 8.63
C PRO A 111 22.35 -4.23 9.02
N ASP A 112 21.83 -5.37 9.54
CA ASP A 112 20.47 -5.43 10.11
C ASP A 112 20.32 -4.46 11.28
N GLY A 113 19.44 -3.50 11.13
CA GLY A 113 19.11 -2.51 12.15
C GLY A 113 17.85 -2.85 12.97
N CYS A 114 17.20 -3.99 12.73
CA CYS A 114 16.03 -4.41 13.51
C CYS A 114 16.41 -4.92 14.90
N GLY A 115 17.53 -5.60 15.05
CA GLY A 115 17.97 -6.15 16.33
C GLY A 115 16.88 -6.96 17.06
N THR A 116 16.61 -6.62 18.31
CA THR A 116 15.57 -7.26 19.13
C THR A 116 14.17 -6.68 18.94
N CYS A 117 14.00 -5.59 18.19
CA CYS A 117 12.70 -4.94 17.96
C CYS A 117 11.74 -5.88 17.22
N ASP A 118 10.47 -5.94 17.66
CA ASP A 118 9.38 -6.74 17.08
C ASP A 118 8.09 -5.94 16.88
N GLN A 119 8.15 -4.60 16.96
CA GLN A 119 6.97 -3.73 16.91
C GLN A 119 6.10 -3.93 15.66
N CYS A 120 6.70 -4.22 14.49
CA CYS A 120 5.94 -4.49 13.28
C CYS A 120 5.21 -5.86 13.32
N ILE A 121 5.72 -6.83 14.06
CA ILE A 121 5.12 -8.15 14.23
C ILE A 121 3.90 -8.00 15.15
N THR A 122 4.08 -7.39 16.32
CA THR A 122 3.02 -7.19 17.33
C THR A 122 1.99 -6.16 16.88
N GLY A 123 2.39 -5.15 16.10
CA GLY A 123 1.50 -4.11 15.56
C GLY A 123 0.76 -4.52 14.28
N CYS A 124 0.98 -5.72 13.73
CA CYS A 124 0.23 -6.17 12.57
C CYS A 124 -1.21 -6.57 12.97
N PRO A 125 -2.25 -5.85 12.51
CA PRO A 125 -3.62 -6.04 13.02
C PRO A 125 -4.21 -7.42 12.71
N THR A 126 -3.67 -8.13 11.71
CA THR A 126 -4.11 -9.46 11.30
C THR A 126 -3.10 -10.55 11.64
N GLY A 127 -1.97 -10.20 12.24
CA GLY A 127 -0.86 -11.13 12.50
C GLY A 127 -0.29 -11.74 11.22
N ALA A 128 -0.28 -10.99 10.12
CA ALA A 128 0.23 -11.45 8.83
C ALA A 128 1.74 -11.68 8.84
N ILE A 129 2.51 -10.99 9.70
CA ILE A 129 3.95 -11.20 9.86
C ILE A 129 4.14 -12.38 10.80
N VAL A 130 4.20 -13.58 10.23
CA VAL A 130 4.19 -14.85 11.00
C VAL A 130 5.53 -15.17 11.66
N LYS A 131 6.63 -14.59 11.16
CA LYS A 131 7.98 -14.59 11.76
C LYS A 131 8.81 -13.47 11.11
N PRO A 132 9.95 -13.09 11.70
CA PRO A 132 10.82 -12.06 11.13
C PRO A 132 11.08 -12.26 9.63
N GLY A 133 10.74 -11.25 8.82
CA GLY A 133 10.92 -11.25 7.38
C GLY A 133 9.95 -12.13 6.58
N VAL A 134 8.95 -12.76 7.22
CA VAL A 134 8.00 -13.64 6.54
C VAL A 134 6.57 -13.19 6.76
N VAL A 135 5.90 -12.85 5.65
CA VAL A 135 4.51 -12.40 5.62
C VAL A 135 3.64 -13.48 4.98
N ASP A 136 2.58 -13.91 5.67
CA ASP A 136 1.48 -14.65 5.04
C ASP A 136 0.58 -13.64 4.32
N ALA A 137 0.71 -13.57 3.00
CA ALA A 137 -0.04 -12.62 2.18
C ALA A 137 -1.56 -12.77 2.34
N ARG A 138 -2.08 -13.98 2.55
CA ARG A 138 -3.52 -14.25 2.71
C ARG A 138 -4.11 -13.60 3.97
N ARG A 139 -3.27 -13.14 4.89
CA ARG A 139 -3.63 -12.41 6.12
C ARG A 139 -3.28 -10.93 6.02
N CYS A 140 -2.44 -10.53 5.05
CA CYS A 140 -1.99 -9.15 4.90
C CYS A 140 -3.09 -8.27 4.32
N ILE A 141 -3.48 -7.21 5.03
CA ILE A 141 -4.53 -6.28 4.57
C ILE A 141 -4.17 -5.70 3.20
N ALA A 142 -2.89 -5.36 2.95
CA ALA A 142 -2.47 -4.84 1.65
C ALA A 142 -2.76 -5.81 0.49
N TRP A 143 -2.71 -7.11 0.73
CA TRP A 143 -3.11 -8.12 -0.26
C TRP A 143 -4.64 -8.31 -0.29
N LEU A 144 -5.30 -8.38 0.88
CA LEU A 144 -6.74 -8.64 0.98
C LEU A 144 -7.57 -7.60 0.24
N VAL A 145 -7.19 -6.30 0.32
CA VAL A 145 -7.89 -5.22 -0.38
C VAL A 145 -7.71 -5.25 -1.90
N GLN A 146 -6.71 -5.98 -2.40
CA GLN A 146 -6.41 -6.14 -3.83
C GLN A 146 -6.88 -7.49 -4.39
N ALA A 147 -7.01 -8.50 -3.54
CA ALA A 147 -7.36 -9.86 -3.96
C ALA A 147 -8.80 -9.95 -4.48
N PRO A 148 -9.07 -10.83 -5.46
CA PRO A 148 -10.43 -11.15 -5.88
C PRO A 148 -11.21 -11.91 -4.78
N GLY A 149 -12.53 -11.90 -4.90
CA GLY A 149 -13.42 -12.62 -3.97
C GLY A 149 -13.69 -11.87 -2.66
N PRO A 150 -14.29 -12.55 -1.68
CA PRO A 150 -14.66 -11.94 -0.40
C PRO A 150 -13.45 -11.70 0.51
N ILE A 151 -13.48 -10.60 1.27
CA ILE A 151 -12.58 -10.43 2.40
C ILE A 151 -13.06 -11.37 3.52
N PRO A 152 -12.19 -12.26 4.06
CA PRO A 152 -12.58 -13.14 5.15
C PRO A 152 -13.11 -12.35 6.36
N ILE A 153 -14.19 -12.85 6.95
CA ILE A 153 -14.93 -12.14 8.03
C ILE A 153 -14.01 -11.78 9.20
N GLU A 154 -13.09 -12.67 9.55
CA GLU A 154 -12.13 -12.49 10.64
C GLU A 154 -11.16 -11.33 10.44
N PHE A 155 -11.00 -10.81 9.22
CA PHE A 155 -10.07 -9.70 8.92
C PHE A 155 -10.79 -8.37 8.66
N ARG A 156 -12.12 -8.36 8.48
CA ARG A 156 -12.88 -7.15 8.13
C ARG A 156 -12.79 -6.07 9.20
N GLU A 157 -12.91 -6.45 10.47
CA GLU A 157 -12.78 -5.51 11.57
C GLU A 157 -11.35 -4.94 11.65
N ALA A 158 -10.34 -5.80 11.54
CA ALA A 158 -8.94 -5.41 11.54
C ALA A 158 -8.54 -4.54 10.34
N MET A 159 -9.30 -4.59 9.23
CA MET A 159 -9.12 -3.71 8.09
C MET A 159 -9.36 -2.23 8.44
N GLY A 160 -10.30 -1.95 9.37
CA GLY A 160 -10.60 -0.59 9.82
C GLY A 160 -11.07 0.31 8.67
N ASP A 161 -10.40 1.44 8.53
CA ASP A 161 -10.68 2.49 7.52
C ASP A 161 -9.85 2.35 6.21
N ARG A 162 -9.10 1.27 6.02
CA ARG A 162 -8.17 1.10 4.89
C ARG A 162 -8.89 0.65 3.63
N ILE A 163 -8.91 1.53 2.60
CA ILE A 163 -9.51 1.21 1.29
C ILE A 163 -8.51 0.54 0.35
N TYR A 164 -7.23 0.94 0.41
CA TYR A 164 -6.18 0.43 -0.47
C TYR A 164 -4.81 0.47 0.21
N GLY A 165 -4.14 -0.69 0.26
CA GLY A 165 -2.87 -0.85 0.97
C GLY A 165 -3.00 -0.87 2.49
N CYS A 166 -1.85 -0.99 3.19
CA CYS A 166 -1.77 -0.99 4.65
C CYS A 166 -0.35 -0.63 5.07
N ASP A 167 -0.21 0.40 5.90
CA ASP A 167 1.09 0.92 6.35
C ASP A 167 1.40 0.61 7.83
N GLU A 168 0.54 -0.14 8.55
CA GLU A 168 0.67 -0.38 9.99
C GLU A 168 2.06 -0.87 10.41
N CYS A 169 2.61 -1.85 9.69
CA CYS A 169 3.96 -2.37 10.00
C CYS A 169 5.09 -1.36 9.73
N GLN A 170 4.83 -0.32 8.93
CA GLN A 170 5.73 0.81 8.68
C GLN A 170 5.52 1.92 9.71
N GLU A 171 4.26 2.20 10.08
CA GLU A 171 3.89 3.23 11.05
C GLU A 171 4.43 2.95 12.45
N VAL A 172 4.41 1.70 12.89
CA VAL A 172 4.98 1.32 14.18
C VAL A 172 6.50 1.19 14.17
N CYS A 173 7.14 1.18 12.99
CA CYS A 173 8.57 0.99 12.87
C CYS A 173 9.37 2.20 13.42
N PRO A 174 10.27 2.01 14.39
CA PRO A 174 11.03 3.12 14.97
C PRO A 174 12.04 3.74 14.02
N VAL A 175 12.50 2.99 13.00
CA VAL A 175 13.49 3.47 12.03
C VAL A 175 12.95 4.63 11.19
N GLY A 176 11.66 4.67 10.90
CA GLY A 176 10.99 5.73 10.14
C GLY A 176 10.41 6.87 10.98
N ARG A 177 10.56 6.85 12.30
CA ARG A 177 9.95 7.87 13.19
C ARG A 177 10.35 9.33 12.89
N PRO A 178 11.61 9.65 12.60
CA PRO A 178 11.98 11.02 12.26
C PRO A 178 11.22 11.58 11.06
N GLU A 179 10.87 10.74 10.12
CA GLU A 179 10.11 11.11 8.93
C GLU A 179 8.62 11.36 9.26
N ARG A 180 8.10 10.70 10.28
CA ARG A 180 6.70 10.83 10.76
C ARG A 180 6.45 12.12 11.54
N THR A 181 7.48 12.65 12.21
CA THR A 181 7.39 13.87 13.02
C THR A 181 7.57 15.16 12.22
N SER A 182 8.01 15.07 10.95
CA SER A 182 7.96 16.22 10.06
C SER A 182 6.47 16.57 9.87
N GLU A 183 6.06 17.73 10.38
CA GLU A 183 4.71 18.26 10.30
C GLU A 183 4.20 18.16 8.86
N GLY A 184 3.52 17.05 8.57
CA GLY A 184 2.93 16.83 7.26
C GLY A 184 1.82 17.84 7.06
N LYS A 185 1.94 18.68 6.05
CA LYS A 185 0.76 19.35 5.49
C LYS A 185 -0.25 18.25 5.24
N SER A 186 -1.52 18.45 5.65
CA SER A 186 -2.58 17.48 5.36
C SER A 186 -2.54 17.18 3.86
N ASP A 187 -2.28 15.92 3.53
CA ASP A 187 -2.32 15.48 2.14
C ASP A 187 -3.79 15.21 1.79
N PRO A 188 -4.43 16.06 0.97
CA PRO A 188 -5.85 15.89 0.64
C PRO A 188 -6.12 14.58 -0.13
N THR A 189 -5.08 13.93 -0.63
CA THR A 189 -5.19 12.63 -1.33
C THR A 189 -5.08 11.44 -0.38
N ALA A 190 -4.84 11.69 0.92
CA ALA A 190 -4.68 10.63 1.90
C ALA A 190 -5.98 9.92 2.24
N ASP A 191 -7.09 10.62 2.10
CA ASP A 191 -8.42 10.15 2.46
C ASP A 191 -9.38 10.22 1.27
N LEU A 192 -10.28 9.26 1.17
CA LEU A 192 -11.38 9.24 0.21
C LEU A 192 -12.70 9.04 0.95
N ASP A 193 -13.76 9.60 0.42
CA ASP A 193 -15.11 9.33 0.90
C ASP A 193 -15.58 7.96 0.39
N ALA A 194 -15.86 7.04 1.32
CA ALA A 194 -16.37 5.71 0.99
C ALA A 194 -17.73 5.76 0.29
N LEU A 195 -18.59 6.74 0.64
CA LEU A 195 -19.88 6.93 -0.02
C LEU A 195 -19.69 7.40 -1.47
N ALA A 196 -18.71 8.28 -1.72
CA ALA A 196 -18.41 8.72 -3.09
C ALA A 196 -17.95 7.52 -3.96
N ILE A 197 -17.13 6.60 -3.41
CA ILE A 197 -16.72 5.38 -4.11
C ILE A 197 -17.92 4.48 -4.44
N LEU A 198 -18.86 4.33 -3.50
CA LEU A 198 -20.04 3.49 -3.69
C LEU A 198 -21.05 4.07 -4.68
N ASN A 199 -21.13 5.40 -4.78
CA ASN A 199 -22.03 6.11 -5.69
C ASN A 199 -21.45 6.35 -7.08
N ALA A 200 -20.13 6.20 -7.27
CA ALA A 200 -19.46 6.41 -8.54
C ALA A 200 -19.78 5.29 -9.55
N THR A 201 -19.78 5.62 -10.82
CA THR A 201 -19.85 4.64 -11.92
C THR A 201 -18.55 3.86 -12.03
N ASP A 202 -18.57 2.73 -12.74
CA ASP A 202 -17.37 1.93 -12.99
C ASP A 202 -16.29 2.71 -13.73
N GLN A 203 -16.70 3.53 -14.71
CA GLN A 203 -15.78 4.35 -15.50
C GLN A 203 -15.10 5.40 -14.62
N GLU A 204 -15.83 6.12 -13.78
CA GLU A 204 -15.28 7.12 -12.86
C GLU A 204 -14.27 6.50 -11.88
N LEU A 205 -14.55 5.29 -11.38
CA LEU A 205 -13.63 4.58 -10.50
C LEU A 205 -12.35 4.16 -11.24
N LEU A 206 -12.47 3.68 -12.47
CA LEU A 206 -11.30 3.28 -13.27
C LEU A 206 -10.48 4.49 -13.74
N ASP A 207 -11.11 5.61 -14.06
CA ASP A 207 -10.42 6.85 -14.42
C ASP A 207 -9.65 7.43 -13.21
N SER A 208 -10.24 7.37 -12.02
CA SER A 208 -9.63 7.91 -10.79
C SER A 208 -8.58 6.98 -10.18
N TYR A 209 -8.85 5.68 -10.16
CA TYR A 209 -8.06 4.67 -9.41
C TYR A 209 -7.50 3.56 -10.28
N GLY A 210 -7.66 3.62 -11.60
CA GLY A 210 -7.20 2.57 -12.51
C GLY A 210 -5.69 2.36 -12.55
N ARG A 211 -4.89 3.26 -11.95
CA ARG A 211 -3.45 3.05 -11.72
C ARG A 211 -3.17 2.03 -10.61
N TRP A 212 -4.14 1.81 -9.70
CA TRP A 212 -4.01 0.79 -8.68
C TRP A 212 -4.19 -0.61 -9.29
N TYR A 213 -3.60 -1.61 -8.65
CA TYR A 213 -3.94 -2.98 -8.99
C TYR A 213 -5.35 -3.28 -8.49
N ILE A 214 -6.26 -3.41 -9.43
CA ILE A 214 -7.65 -3.84 -9.20
C ILE A 214 -7.79 -5.19 -9.88
N ALA A 215 -8.14 -6.23 -9.10
CA ALA A 215 -8.31 -7.57 -9.64
C ALA A 215 -9.27 -7.55 -10.84
N GLU A 216 -8.87 -8.19 -11.95
CA GLU A 216 -9.64 -8.24 -13.20
C GLU A 216 -10.05 -6.87 -13.76
N ARG A 217 -9.50 -5.78 -13.23
CA ARG A 217 -9.91 -4.39 -13.46
C ARG A 217 -11.40 -4.14 -13.17
N ASP A 218 -11.98 -4.91 -12.24
CA ASP A 218 -13.38 -4.80 -11.85
C ASP A 218 -13.54 -3.90 -10.61
N PRO A 219 -14.18 -2.71 -10.74
CA PRO A 219 -14.37 -1.77 -9.65
C PRO A 219 -15.18 -2.30 -8.46
N LYS A 220 -15.88 -3.44 -8.62
CA LYS A 220 -16.59 -4.07 -7.51
C LYS A 220 -15.69 -4.35 -6.31
N TYR A 221 -14.39 -4.60 -6.52
CA TYR A 221 -13.45 -4.83 -5.42
C TYR A 221 -13.13 -3.56 -4.62
N LEU A 222 -13.17 -2.38 -5.25
CA LEU A 222 -13.12 -1.09 -4.52
C LEU A 222 -14.39 -0.86 -3.72
N ARG A 223 -15.56 -1.11 -4.31
CA ARG A 223 -16.87 -1.03 -3.61
C ARG A 223 -16.93 -2.01 -2.45
N ARG A 224 -16.47 -3.25 -2.64
CA ARG A 224 -16.35 -4.25 -1.57
C ARG A 224 -15.54 -3.69 -0.39
N ASN A 225 -14.39 -3.09 -0.66
CA ASN A 225 -13.54 -2.49 0.38
C ASN A 225 -14.25 -1.32 1.07
N ALA A 226 -14.93 -0.44 0.31
CA ALA A 226 -15.69 0.68 0.86
C ALA A 226 -16.82 0.21 1.80
N LEU A 227 -17.52 -0.86 1.45
CA LEU A 227 -18.56 -1.46 2.32
C LEU A 227 -17.97 -1.92 3.66
N VAL A 228 -16.78 -2.54 3.66
CA VAL A 228 -16.10 -2.93 4.91
C VAL A 228 -15.70 -1.71 5.73
N VAL A 229 -15.18 -0.66 5.10
CA VAL A 229 -14.84 0.60 5.80
C VAL A 229 -16.08 1.21 6.42
N LEU A 230 -17.20 1.30 5.70
CA LEU A 230 -18.46 1.81 6.26
C LEU A 230 -18.95 0.97 7.44
N GLY A 231 -18.82 -0.35 7.39
CA GLY A 231 -19.15 -1.24 8.49
C GLY A 231 -18.31 -0.99 9.76
N ASN A 232 -17.06 -0.55 9.60
CA ASN A 232 -16.16 -0.19 10.69
C ASN A 232 -16.30 1.27 11.14
N SER A 233 -17.05 2.12 10.42
CA SER A 233 -17.21 3.54 10.76
C SER A 233 -18.12 3.70 11.99
N PRO A 234 -17.65 4.36 13.07
CA PRO A 234 -18.43 4.53 14.28
C PRO A 234 -19.50 5.62 14.10
N GLY A 235 -20.49 5.60 14.99
CA GLY A 235 -21.51 6.62 15.11
C GLY A 235 -22.68 6.47 14.12
N GLU A 236 -23.77 7.17 14.44
CA GLU A 236 -24.97 7.20 13.60
C GLU A 236 -24.75 8.09 12.38
N ASN A 237 -25.08 7.58 11.20
CA ASN A 237 -25.03 8.31 9.94
C ASN A 237 -26.06 7.77 8.94
N ALA A 238 -27.16 8.49 8.79
CA ALA A 238 -28.27 8.06 7.94
C ALA A 238 -27.89 7.82 6.47
N GLN A 239 -26.90 8.56 5.94
CA GLN A 239 -26.43 8.37 4.55
C GLN A 239 -25.68 7.04 4.40
N ILE A 240 -24.84 6.71 5.40
CA ILE A 240 -24.15 5.41 5.43
C ILE A 240 -25.18 4.28 5.52
N ASP A 241 -26.14 4.40 6.43
CA ASP A 241 -27.16 3.36 6.66
C ASP A 241 -28.01 3.15 5.41
N GLN A 242 -28.45 4.24 4.77
CA GLN A 242 -29.20 4.17 3.50
C GLN A 242 -28.37 3.51 2.37
N CYS A 243 -27.11 3.85 2.27
CA CYS A 243 -26.22 3.27 1.26
C CYS A 243 -26.03 1.75 1.49
N LEU A 244 -25.80 1.33 2.75
CA LEU A 244 -25.64 -0.08 3.09
C LEU A 244 -26.92 -0.88 2.81
N GLU A 245 -28.10 -0.32 3.13
CA GLU A 245 -29.38 -0.95 2.81
C GLU A 245 -29.57 -1.12 1.29
N TYR A 246 -29.19 -0.12 0.48
CA TYR A 246 -29.21 -0.25 -0.99
C TYR A 246 -28.31 -1.40 -1.47
N TYR A 247 -27.08 -1.52 -0.92
CA TYR A 247 -26.14 -2.58 -1.30
C TYR A 247 -26.51 -3.95 -0.74
N ARG A 248 -27.29 -4.04 0.32
CA ARG A 248 -27.84 -5.31 0.82
C ARG A 248 -28.67 -6.05 -0.24
N ASP A 249 -29.40 -5.28 -1.05
CA ASP A 249 -30.27 -5.83 -2.09
C ASP A 249 -29.61 -5.75 -3.50
N HIS A 250 -28.30 -5.58 -3.56
CA HIS A 250 -27.54 -5.48 -4.81
C HIS A 250 -27.49 -6.82 -5.54
N TYR A 251 -27.47 -6.78 -6.89
CA TYR A 251 -27.46 -7.99 -7.72
C TYR A 251 -26.15 -8.80 -7.62
N ASP A 252 -25.01 -8.16 -7.31
CA ASP A 252 -23.72 -8.86 -7.12
C ASP A 252 -23.67 -9.45 -5.70
N PRO A 253 -23.59 -10.80 -5.55
CA PRO A 253 -23.63 -11.45 -4.24
C PRO A 253 -22.42 -11.09 -3.35
N LEU A 254 -21.28 -10.72 -3.95
CA LEU A 254 -20.12 -10.25 -3.20
C LEU A 254 -20.42 -8.94 -2.45
N LEU A 255 -21.04 -7.98 -3.14
CA LEU A 255 -21.37 -6.68 -2.54
C LEU A 255 -22.51 -6.81 -1.53
N CYS A 256 -23.54 -7.61 -1.86
CA CYS A 256 -24.65 -7.92 -0.96
C CYS A 256 -24.14 -8.50 0.38
N GLU A 257 -23.27 -9.51 0.35
CA GLU A 257 -22.73 -10.17 1.54
C GLU A 257 -21.90 -9.21 2.41
N HIS A 258 -21.08 -8.32 1.78
CA HIS A 258 -20.29 -7.33 2.51
C HIS A 258 -21.16 -6.23 3.10
N ALA A 259 -22.20 -5.79 2.40
CA ALA A 259 -23.18 -4.84 2.93
C ALA A 259 -23.93 -5.40 4.14
N GLN A 260 -24.40 -6.65 4.05
CA GLN A 260 -25.05 -7.30 5.18
C GLN A 260 -24.14 -7.42 6.41
N TRP A 261 -22.85 -7.76 6.21
CA TRP A 261 -21.87 -7.75 7.29
C TRP A 261 -21.72 -6.35 7.88
N ALA A 262 -21.64 -5.31 7.05
CA ALA A 262 -21.47 -3.92 7.49
C ALA A 262 -22.66 -3.44 8.33
N ILE A 263 -23.90 -3.74 7.92
CA ILE A 263 -25.12 -3.45 8.67
C ILE A 263 -25.08 -4.11 10.04
N ASN A 264 -24.79 -5.41 10.09
CA ASN A 264 -24.73 -6.16 11.34
C ASN A 264 -23.64 -5.63 12.27
N LYS A 265 -22.47 -5.26 11.73
CA LYS A 265 -21.37 -4.69 12.52
C LYS A 265 -21.74 -3.34 13.11
N ARG A 266 -22.35 -2.44 12.34
CA ARG A 266 -22.77 -1.11 12.80
C ARG A 266 -23.85 -1.20 13.90
N ALA A 267 -24.73 -2.17 13.83
CA ALA A 267 -25.74 -2.40 14.88
C ALA A 267 -25.13 -2.81 16.25
N THR A 268 -23.84 -3.15 16.29
CA THR A 268 -23.10 -3.55 17.51
C THR A 268 -22.10 -2.49 18.00
N LEU A 269 -21.93 -1.37 17.27
CA LEU A 269 -21.07 -0.25 17.65
C LEU A 269 -21.84 0.76 18.48
#